data_56d6f55072ae2869cef530be25cad741
#
_entry.id   56d6f55072ae2869cef530be25cad741
#
_cell.length_a   1.000
_cell.length_b   1.000
_cell.length_c   1.000
_cell.angle_alpha   90.00
_cell.angle_beta   90.00
_cell.angle_gamma   90.00
#
_symmetry.space_group_name_H-M   'P 1'
#
loop_
_entity.id
_entity.type
_entity.pdbx_description
1 polymer ?
#
loop_
_entity_poly.entity_id
_entity_poly.type
_entity_poly.pdbx_seq_one_letter_code
_entity_poly.pdbx_strand_id
1 'polypeptide(L)'
;MAETVLQDRKTLARKLYSLVGRLHDLWIVLAWGGLLATLFLNIFYNRSCYQFLVIQDVNAPCIEMFDWILVFLIAVGAGVLISDERVAVLGFLLAHSVATGVFVVALILPPVLAGADEAVTSLVLSQSVVLAFNYQFPFSIFFSFIGTFIGLYVGSKIPEEQEESQWGQQGPRQ
;
A
#
# COMPACT_ATOMS: atom_id res chain seq x y z
N MET A 1 -10.25 44.32 -15.16
CA MET A 1 -11.23 43.26 -14.79
C MET A 1 -11.02 41.93 -15.48
N ALA A 2 -10.71 41.89 -16.79
CA ALA A 2 -10.49 40.60 -17.50
C ALA A 2 -9.25 39.82 -17.04
N GLU A 3 -8.15 40.50 -16.69
CA GLU A 3 -6.91 39.86 -16.23
C GLU A 3 -7.05 39.16 -14.86
N THR A 4 -7.79 39.76 -13.93
CA THR A 4 -8.06 39.15 -12.61
C THR A 4 -8.86 37.87 -12.69
N VAL A 5 -9.85 37.79 -13.60
CA VAL A 5 -10.67 36.60 -13.84
C VAL A 5 -9.82 35.45 -14.46
N LEU A 6 -8.87 35.80 -15.33
CA LEU A 6 -8.00 34.81 -15.99
C LEU A 6 -6.97 34.24 -15.00
N GLN A 7 -6.49 35.06 -14.08
CA GLN A 7 -5.53 34.65 -13.03
C GLN A 7 -6.20 33.75 -11.99
N ASP A 8 -7.45 34.01 -11.67
CA ASP A 8 -8.25 33.20 -10.74
C ASP A 8 -8.56 31.80 -11.33
N ARG A 9 -8.86 31.72 -12.62
CA ARG A 9 -9.06 30.43 -13.32
C ARG A 9 -7.79 29.59 -13.37
N LYS A 10 -6.62 30.19 -13.58
CA LYS A 10 -5.33 29.45 -13.57
C LYS A 10 -4.97 28.93 -12.19
N THR A 11 -5.25 29.68 -11.13
CA THR A 11 -5.02 29.24 -9.75
C THR A 11 -5.96 28.12 -9.34
N LEU A 12 -7.22 28.17 -9.77
CA LEU A 12 -8.22 27.15 -9.51
C LEU A 12 -7.90 25.84 -10.26
N ALA A 13 -7.47 25.93 -11.51
CA ALA A 13 -7.02 24.77 -12.29
C ALA A 13 -5.79 24.10 -11.62
N ARG A 14 -4.78 24.86 -11.19
CA ARG A 14 -3.62 24.31 -10.49
C ARG A 14 -3.99 23.61 -9.18
N LYS A 15 -4.93 24.17 -8.41
CA LYS A 15 -5.43 23.53 -7.17
C LYS A 15 -6.16 22.24 -7.47
N LEU A 16 -6.99 22.19 -8.53
CA LEU A 16 -7.68 20.97 -8.97
C LEU A 16 -6.69 19.90 -9.41
N TYR A 17 -5.69 20.23 -10.23
CA TYR A 17 -4.66 19.29 -10.65
C TYR A 17 -3.87 18.72 -9.47
N SER A 18 -3.49 19.55 -8.49
CA SER A 18 -2.79 19.08 -7.30
C SER A 18 -3.67 18.18 -6.41
N LEU A 19 -4.97 18.40 -6.40
CA LEU A 19 -5.93 17.60 -5.61
C LEU A 19 -6.19 16.25 -6.28
N VAL A 20 -6.29 16.22 -7.59
CA VAL A 20 -6.43 14.97 -8.39
C VAL A 20 -5.16 14.11 -8.25
N GLY A 21 -3.96 14.70 -8.34
CA GLY A 21 -2.70 13.98 -8.12
C GLY A 21 -2.62 13.34 -6.74
N ARG A 22 -2.98 14.10 -5.68
CA ARG A 22 -3.01 13.55 -4.31
C ARG A 22 -4.01 12.42 -4.11
N LEU A 23 -5.17 12.50 -4.77
CA LEU A 23 -6.16 11.42 -4.72
C LEU A 23 -5.64 10.16 -5.43
N HIS A 24 -4.97 10.31 -6.56
CA HIS A 24 -4.35 9.20 -7.28
C HIS A 24 -3.32 8.47 -6.41
N ASP A 25 -2.40 9.22 -5.79
CA ASP A 25 -1.37 8.65 -4.92
C ASP A 25 -1.99 7.94 -3.71
N LEU A 26 -3.05 8.51 -3.13
CA LEU A 26 -3.77 7.88 -2.03
C LEU A 26 -4.37 6.53 -2.44
N TRP A 27 -4.96 6.43 -3.63
CA TRP A 27 -5.50 5.17 -4.14
C TRP A 27 -4.41 4.12 -4.36
N ILE A 28 -3.23 4.52 -4.85
CA ILE A 28 -2.08 3.62 -5.00
C ILE A 28 -1.67 3.08 -3.62
N VAL A 29 -1.55 3.95 -2.63
CA VAL A 29 -1.16 3.56 -1.26
C VAL A 29 -2.19 2.63 -0.62
N LEU A 30 -3.49 2.89 -0.79
CA LEU A 30 -4.55 2.03 -0.30
C LEU A 30 -4.56 0.67 -1.00
N ALA A 31 -4.37 0.64 -2.32
CA ALA A 31 -4.24 -0.59 -3.08
C ALA A 31 -3.01 -1.40 -2.64
N TRP A 32 -1.89 -0.74 -2.42
CA TRP A 32 -0.68 -1.36 -1.89
C TRP A 32 -0.92 -1.99 -0.51
N GLY A 33 -1.49 -1.24 0.44
CA GLY A 33 -1.85 -1.76 1.76
C GLY A 33 -2.84 -2.92 1.68
N GLY A 34 -3.84 -2.84 0.79
CA GLY A 34 -4.79 -3.91 0.53
C GLY A 34 -4.16 -5.18 -0.03
N LEU A 35 -3.21 -5.05 -0.96
CA LEU A 35 -2.46 -6.19 -1.51
C LEU A 35 -1.59 -6.85 -0.44
N LEU A 36 -0.90 -6.08 0.39
CA LEU A 36 -0.14 -6.61 1.52
C LEU A 36 -1.05 -7.33 2.52
N ALA A 37 -2.18 -6.74 2.88
CA ALA A 37 -3.15 -7.37 3.77
C ALA A 37 -3.66 -8.69 3.20
N THR A 38 -4.00 -8.72 1.91
CA THR A 38 -4.47 -9.92 1.21
C THR A 38 -3.40 -11.01 1.21
N LEU A 39 -2.14 -10.64 0.97
CA LEU A 39 -1.01 -11.57 1.03
C LEU A 39 -0.85 -12.17 2.43
N PHE A 40 -0.87 -11.35 3.48
CA PHE A 40 -0.75 -11.82 4.86
C PHE A 40 -1.92 -12.69 5.29
N LEU A 41 -3.14 -12.35 4.91
CA LEU A 41 -4.32 -13.19 5.15
C LEU A 41 -4.22 -14.52 4.40
N ASN A 42 -3.77 -14.52 3.16
CA ASN A 42 -3.56 -15.73 2.37
C ASN A 42 -2.52 -16.66 3.04
N ILE A 43 -1.39 -16.12 3.50
CA ILE A 43 -0.38 -16.87 4.24
C ILE A 43 -0.99 -17.45 5.51
N PHE A 44 -1.72 -16.63 6.28
CA PHE A 44 -2.34 -17.03 7.52
C PHE A 44 -3.32 -18.19 7.33
N TYR A 45 -4.26 -18.09 6.38
CA TYR A 45 -5.31 -19.09 6.18
C TYR A 45 -4.83 -20.34 5.44
N ASN A 46 -3.97 -20.20 4.43
CA ASN A 46 -3.60 -21.32 3.58
C ASN A 46 -2.44 -22.14 4.13
N ARG A 47 -1.57 -21.56 4.94
CA ARG A 47 -0.40 -22.28 5.49
C ARG A 47 -0.59 -22.73 6.93
N SER A 48 -1.83 -22.71 7.43
CA SER A 48 -2.14 -23.17 8.79
C SER A 48 -1.29 -22.48 9.88
N CYS A 49 -0.90 -21.23 9.64
CA CYS A 49 -0.14 -20.43 10.61
C CYS A 49 -0.93 -20.17 11.91
N TYR A 50 -2.24 -20.42 11.91
CA TYR A 50 -3.08 -20.44 13.12
C TYR A 50 -2.75 -21.61 14.07
N GLN A 51 -2.02 -22.65 13.63
CA GLN A 51 -1.55 -23.71 14.51
C GLN A 51 -0.58 -23.20 15.61
N PHE A 52 -0.11 -21.97 15.46
CA PHE A 52 0.66 -21.27 16.50
C PHE A 52 -0.16 -21.04 17.80
N LEU A 53 -1.48 -21.11 17.73
CA LEU A 53 -2.36 -21.06 18.92
C LEU A 53 -2.49 -22.41 19.62
N VAL A 54 -2.11 -23.50 18.98
CA VAL A 54 -2.09 -24.86 19.54
C VAL A 54 -0.65 -25.32 19.52
N ILE A 55 -0.03 -25.34 20.68
CA ILE A 55 1.32 -25.74 21.02
C ILE A 55 1.81 -26.93 20.17
N GLN A 56 2.22 -26.71 18.93
CA GLN A 56 2.89 -27.74 18.13
C GLN A 56 3.75 -27.12 17.03
N ASP A 57 5.06 -27.42 17.13
CA ASP A 57 6.12 -27.10 16.18
C ASP A 57 6.45 -25.60 15.95
N VAL A 58 7.22 -25.06 16.88
CA VAL A 58 7.85 -23.72 16.80
C VAL A 58 8.81 -23.57 15.60
N ASN A 59 9.04 -24.61 14.81
CA ASN A 59 10.12 -24.66 13.82
C ASN A 59 9.70 -24.58 12.35
N ALA A 60 8.41 -24.56 12.04
CA ALA A 60 7.99 -24.37 10.65
C ALA A 60 7.87 -22.87 10.34
N PRO A 61 8.68 -22.31 9.42
CA PRO A 61 8.54 -20.91 9.05
C PRO A 61 7.19 -20.74 8.36
N CYS A 62 6.27 -19.98 9.00
CA CYS A 62 4.97 -19.64 8.41
C CYS A 62 5.11 -18.82 7.12
N ILE A 63 6.21 -18.10 6.98
CA ILE A 63 6.50 -17.23 5.85
C ILE A 63 7.70 -17.79 5.12
N GLU A 64 7.53 -18.04 3.84
CA GLU A 64 8.58 -18.55 2.97
C GLU A 64 9.30 -17.43 2.23
N MET A 65 10.47 -17.74 1.67
CA MET A 65 11.24 -16.78 0.87
C MET A 65 10.42 -16.23 -0.30
N PHE A 66 9.53 -17.03 -0.87
CA PHE A 66 8.66 -16.60 -1.97
C PHE A 66 7.71 -15.45 -1.56
N ASP A 67 7.23 -15.46 -0.33
CA ASP A 67 6.34 -14.40 0.17
C ASP A 67 7.07 -13.06 0.29
N TRP A 68 8.34 -13.11 0.68
CA TRP A 68 9.17 -11.91 0.71
C TRP A 68 9.42 -11.33 -0.67
N ILE A 69 9.57 -12.19 -1.68
CA ILE A 69 9.67 -11.77 -3.08
C ILE A 69 8.38 -11.08 -3.51
N LEU A 70 7.22 -11.61 -3.14
CA LEU A 70 5.93 -10.98 -3.44
C LEU A 70 5.78 -9.61 -2.76
N VAL A 71 6.12 -9.52 -1.47
CA VAL A 71 6.14 -8.24 -0.74
C VAL A 71 7.02 -7.22 -1.46
N PHE A 72 8.22 -7.63 -1.86
CA PHE A 72 9.16 -6.80 -2.61
C PHE A 72 8.58 -6.34 -3.95
N LEU A 73 8.00 -7.23 -4.75
CA LEU A 73 7.42 -6.91 -6.05
C LEU A 73 6.22 -5.96 -5.94
N ILE A 74 5.37 -6.16 -4.93
CA ILE A 74 4.25 -5.24 -4.65
C ILE A 74 4.79 -3.84 -4.34
N ALA A 75 5.84 -3.75 -3.53
CA ALA A 75 6.46 -2.48 -3.17
C ALA A 75 7.17 -1.80 -4.36
N VAL A 76 7.84 -2.57 -5.22
CA VAL A 76 8.43 -2.06 -6.47
C VAL A 76 7.33 -1.48 -7.37
N GLY A 77 6.24 -2.21 -7.56
CA GLY A 77 5.10 -1.75 -8.36
C GLY A 77 4.51 -0.44 -7.82
N ALA A 78 4.29 -0.34 -6.51
CA ALA A 78 3.82 0.88 -5.87
C ALA A 78 4.82 2.05 -6.05
N GLY A 79 6.12 1.78 -5.86
CA GLY A 79 7.18 2.78 -6.04
C GLY A 79 7.29 3.30 -7.47
N VAL A 80 7.07 2.46 -8.50
CA VAL A 80 7.05 2.89 -9.90
C VAL A 80 5.90 3.85 -10.19
N LEU A 81 4.74 3.62 -9.56
CA LEU A 81 3.53 4.41 -9.79
C LEU A 81 3.50 5.74 -9.01
N ILE A 82 4.32 5.87 -7.96
CA ILE A 82 4.40 7.09 -7.15
C ILE A 82 5.60 7.90 -7.63
N SER A 83 5.35 9.09 -8.17
CA SER A 83 6.39 9.95 -8.73
C SER A 83 7.16 10.78 -7.69
N ASP A 84 6.57 11.02 -6.52
CA ASP A 84 7.15 11.84 -5.44
C ASP A 84 7.74 10.97 -4.32
N GLU A 85 9.05 11.14 -4.08
CA GLU A 85 9.77 10.38 -3.05
C GLU A 85 9.18 10.57 -1.65
N ARG A 86 8.69 11.77 -1.32
CA ARG A 86 8.07 12.05 -0.02
C ARG A 86 6.75 11.31 0.14
N VAL A 87 5.96 11.28 -0.93
CA VAL A 87 4.70 10.53 -0.98
C VAL A 87 4.97 9.04 -0.88
N ALA A 88 6.03 8.54 -1.51
CA ALA A 88 6.41 7.14 -1.44
C ALA A 88 6.81 6.70 -0.02
N VAL A 89 7.62 7.51 0.70
CA VAL A 89 8.01 7.20 2.09
C VAL A 89 6.81 7.24 3.03
N LEU A 90 5.96 8.26 2.93
CA LEU A 90 4.73 8.35 3.73
C LEU A 90 3.75 7.24 3.33
N GLY A 91 3.63 6.96 2.04
CA GLY A 91 2.81 5.90 1.48
C GLY A 91 3.23 4.51 1.97
N PHE A 92 4.52 4.26 2.06
CA PHE A 92 5.08 3.05 2.65
C PHE A 92 4.59 2.83 4.09
N LEU A 93 4.71 3.85 4.95
CA LEU A 93 4.24 3.76 6.34
C LEU A 93 2.71 3.57 6.41
N LEU A 94 1.98 4.30 5.59
CA LEU A 94 0.52 4.22 5.55
C LEU A 94 0.04 2.86 5.00
N ALA A 95 0.68 2.33 3.96
CA ALA A 95 0.35 1.01 3.39
C ALA A 95 0.53 -0.10 4.41
N HIS A 96 1.64 -0.09 5.18
CA HIS A 96 1.85 -1.05 6.26
C HIS A 96 0.85 -0.89 7.40
N SER A 97 0.47 0.35 7.74
CA SER A 97 -0.58 0.62 8.74
C SER A 97 -1.95 0.11 8.29
N VAL A 98 -2.30 0.33 7.01
CA VAL A 98 -3.53 -0.19 6.40
C VAL A 98 -3.52 -1.71 6.39
N ALA A 99 -2.40 -2.33 5.97
CA ALA A 99 -2.26 -3.79 5.95
C ALA A 99 -2.44 -4.38 7.36
N THR A 100 -1.83 -3.78 8.39
CA THR A 100 -2.02 -4.17 9.79
C THR A 100 -3.48 -4.07 10.20
N GLY A 101 -4.10 -2.92 9.96
CA GLY A 101 -5.48 -2.67 10.35
C GLY A 101 -6.45 -3.67 9.71
N VAL A 102 -6.34 -3.88 8.40
CA VAL A 102 -7.18 -4.86 7.67
C VAL A 102 -6.95 -6.28 8.17
N PHE A 103 -5.69 -6.69 8.41
CA PHE A 103 -5.37 -8.01 8.92
C PHE A 103 -5.98 -8.24 10.30
N VAL A 104 -5.79 -7.30 11.24
CA VAL A 104 -6.34 -7.38 12.60
C VAL A 104 -7.87 -7.42 12.58
N VAL A 105 -8.50 -6.55 11.80
CA VAL A 105 -9.98 -6.52 11.66
C VAL A 105 -10.49 -7.84 11.10
N ALA A 106 -9.83 -8.40 10.07
CA ALA A 106 -10.24 -9.67 9.45
C ALA A 106 -10.18 -10.85 10.44
N LEU A 107 -9.24 -10.83 11.40
CA LEU A 107 -9.13 -11.88 12.42
C LEU A 107 -10.11 -11.71 13.59
N ILE A 108 -10.47 -10.47 13.94
CA ILE A 108 -11.40 -10.20 15.06
C ILE A 108 -12.85 -10.34 14.62
N LEU A 109 -13.15 -10.02 13.37
CA LEU A 109 -14.52 -9.96 12.88
C LEU A 109 -15.30 -11.27 13.06
N PRO A 110 -14.75 -12.48 12.75
CA PRO A 110 -15.46 -13.74 12.91
C PRO A 110 -15.91 -14.01 14.35
N PRO A 111 -15.05 -13.94 15.40
CA PRO A 111 -15.52 -14.18 16.77
C PRO A 111 -16.52 -13.12 17.26
N VAL A 112 -16.38 -11.85 16.87
CA VAL A 112 -17.35 -10.81 17.20
C VAL A 112 -18.72 -11.11 16.59
N LEU A 113 -18.78 -11.48 15.32
CA LEU A 113 -20.03 -11.84 14.64
C LEU A 113 -20.66 -13.12 15.20
N ALA A 114 -19.84 -14.04 15.71
CA ALA A 114 -20.32 -15.26 16.39
C ALA A 114 -20.84 -15.01 17.81
N GLY A 115 -20.77 -13.78 18.31
CA GLY A 115 -21.21 -13.43 19.66
C GLY A 115 -20.28 -13.95 20.77
N ALA A 116 -18.98 -14.07 20.48
CA ALA A 116 -17.98 -14.43 21.48
C ALA A 116 -17.96 -13.43 22.64
N ASP A 117 -17.64 -13.92 23.83
CA ASP A 117 -17.55 -13.08 25.02
C ASP A 117 -16.36 -12.08 24.92
N GLU A 118 -16.35 -11.11 25.84
CA GLU A 118 -15.33 -10.05 25.86
C GLU A 118 -13.93 -10.63 26.09
N ALA A 119 -13.80 -11.69 26.90
CA ALA A 119 -12.51 -12.30 27.20
C ALA A 119 -11.91 -12.97 25.95
N VAL A 120 -12.72 -13.71 25.19
CA VAL A 120 -12.29 -14.31 23.92
C VAL A 120 -11.96 -13.24 22.89
N THR A 121 -12.78 -12.21 22.76
CA THR A 121 -12.55 -11.12 21.80
C THR A 121 -11.27 -10.36 22.11
N SER A 122 -11.00 -10.06 23.39
CA SER A 122 -9.76 -9.38 23.80
C SER A 122 -8.52 -10.25 23.60
N LEU A 123 -8.62 -11.56 23.82
CA LEU A 123 -7.54 -12.50 23.53
C LEU A 123 -7.22 -12.55 22.04
N VAL A 124 -8.24 -12.68 21.18
CA VAL A 124 -8.07 -12.70 19.73
C VAL A 124 -7.48 -11.38 19.24
N LEU A 125 -7.92 -10.24 19.78
CA LEU A 125 -7.36 -8.93 19.45
C LEU A 125 -5.86 -8.88 19.76
N SER A 126 -5.47 -9.24 20.99
CA SER A 126 -4.06 -9.19 21.39
C SER A 126 -3.17 -10.10 20.54
N GLN A 127 -3.64 -11.31 20.24
CA GLN A 127 -2.93 -12.25 19.38
C GLN A 127 -2.85 -11.76 17.92
N SER A 128 -3.92 -11.16 17.41
CA SER A 128 -3.95 -10.60 16.05
C SER A 128 -2.93 -9.47 15.87
N VAL A 129 -2.77 -8.62 16.88
CA VAL A 129 -1.78 -7.54 16.87
C VAL A 129 -0.35 -8.11 16.87
N VAL A 130 -0.08 -9.11 17.73
CA VAL A 130 1.23 -9.77 17.78
C VAL A 130 1.55 -10.46 16.45
N LEU A 131 0.58 -11.17 15.87
CA LEU A 131 0.75 -11.80 14.56
C LEU A 131 1.00 -10.78 13.45
N ALA A 132 0.21 -9.70 13.40
CA ALA A 132 0.39 -8.63 12.43
C ALA A 132 1.81 -8.03 12.51
N PHE A 133 2.30 -7.82 13.73
CA PHE A 133 3.66 -7.35 13.94
C PHE A 133 4.69 -8.36 13.44
N ASN A 134 4.53 -9.64 13.76
CA ASN A 134 5.46 -10.70 13.35
C ASN A 134 5.51 -10.87 11.81
N TYR A 135 4.37 -10.69 11.12
CA TYR A 135 4.34 -10.73 9.65
C TYR A 135 5.01 -9.52 9.01
N GLN A 136 5.00 -8.38 9.69
CA GLN A 136 5.56 -7.17 9.10
C GLN A 136 7.02 -6.96 9.47
N PHE A 137 7.42 -7.28 10.69
CA PHE A 137 8.74 -6.97 11.21
C PHE A 137 9.61 -8.24 11.38
N PRO A 138 10.90 -8.19 11.02
CA PRO A 138 11.58 -7.08 10.34
C PRO A 138 11.53 -7.16 8.80
N PHE A 139 11.27 -8.36 8.26
CA PHE A 139 11.55 -8.67 6.85
C PHE A 139 10.59 -7.97 5.87
N SER A 140 9.27 -7.96 6.13
CA SER A 140 8.32 -7.31 5.24
C SER A 140 8.62 -5.82 5.10
N ILE A 141 8.87 -5.14 6.21
CA ILE A 141 9.25 -3.72 6.21
C ILE A 141 10.54 -3.51 5.43
N PHE A 142 11.56 -4.35 5.65
CA PHE A 142 12.83 -4.24 4.96
C PHE A 142 12.71 -4.46 3.44
N PHE A 143 12.04 -5.53 3.01
CA PHE A 143 11.84 -5.82 1.59
C PHE A 143 10.94 -4.78 0.90
N SER A 144 9.88 -4.33 1.58
CA SER A 144 9.04 -3.24 1.06
C SER A 144 9.81 -1.93 0.92
N PHE A 145 10.64 -1.59 1.90
CA PHE A 145 11.45 -0.37 1.84
C PHE A 145 12.39 -0.39 0.64
N ILE A 146 13.18 -1.45 0.49
CA ILE A 146 14.09 -1.59 -0.66
C ILE A 146 13.31 -1.59 -1.98
N GLY A 147 12.20 -2.34 -2.04
CA GLY A 147 11.34 -2.40 -3.22
C GLY A 147 10.81 -1.03 -3.63
N THR A 148 10.37 -0.21 -2.67
CA THR A 148 9.88 1.15 -2.91
C THR A 148 10.96 2.03 -3.56
N PHE A 149 12.18 2.01 -3.05
CA PHE A 149 13.27 2.82 -3.62
C PHE A 149 13.68 2.34 -5.02
N ILE A 150 13.72 1.03 -5.25
CA ILE A 150 13.97 0.48 -6.58
C ILE A 150 12.85 0.88 -7.53
N GLY A 151 11.59 0.80 -7.08
CA GLY A 151 10.44 1.23 -7.86
C GLY A 151 10.51 2.72 -8.25
N LEU A 152 10.81 3.61 -7.31
CA LEU A 152 11.03 5.04 -7.56
C LEU A 152 12.14 5.27 -8.59
N TYR A 153 13.26 4.58 -8.43
CA TYR A 153 14.37 4.69 -9.37
C TYR A 153 13.97 4.23 -10.78
N VAL A 154 13.27 3.12 -10.90
CA VAL A 154 12.77 2.61 -12.19
C VAL A 154 11.74 3.59 -12.76
N GLY A 155 10.77 4.03 -11.95
CA GLY A 155 9.75 4.99 -12.37
C GLY A 155 10.35 6.30 -12.89
N SER A 156 11.42 6.81 -12.26
CA SER A 156 12.13 8.02 -12.71
C SER A 156 12.86 7.86 -14.04
N LYS A 157 13.06 6.62 -14.51
CA LYS A 157 13.73 6.32 -15.80
C LYS A 157 12.75 6.03 -16.93
N ILE A 158 11.47 5.82 -16.62
CA ILE A 158 10.44 5.70 -17.64
C ILE A 158 10.18 7.10 -18.18
N PRO A 159 10.53 7.39 -19.47
CA PRO A 159 10.25 8.70 -20.04
C PRO A 159 8.73 8.91 -19.99
N GLU A 160 8.28 10.03 -19.42
CA GLU A 160 6.95 10.52 -19.70
C GLU A 160 6.87 10.69 -21.21
N GLU A 161 6.17 9.79 -21.89
CA GLU A 161 5.90 9.96 -23.32
C GLU A 161 5.28 11.32 -23.48
N GLN A 162 6.02 12.20 -24.14
CA GLN A 162 5.64 13.58 -24.37
C GLN A 162 4.32 13.63 -25.13
N GLU A 163 3.21 13.67 -24.43
CA GLU A 163 1.92 14.10 -24.99
C GLU A 163 2.01 15.53 -25.57
N GLU A 164 3.09 16.26 -25.29
CA GLU A 164 3.32 17.61 -25.80
C GLU A 164 3.56 17.70 -27.32
N SER A 165 3.91 16.60 -28.00
CA SER A 165 4.23 16.71 -29.44
C SER A 165 3.02 16.80 -30.36
N GLN A 166 1.80 16.51 -29.90
CA GLN A 166 0.61 16.54 -30.76
C GLN A 166 -0.13 17.88 -30.80
N TRP A 167 -0.01 18.71 -29.78
CA TRP A 167 -0.72 20.02 -29.76
C TRP A 167 0.08 21.15 -30.43
N GLY A 168 1.38 20.96 -30.65
CA GLY A 168 2.26 21.97 -31.28
C GLY A 168 2.20 22.00 -32.82
N GLN A 169 1.63 20.99 -33.47
CA GLN A 169 1.64 20.90 -34.94
C GLN A 169 0.37 21.35 -35.64
N GLN A 170 -0.65 21.76 -34.93
CA GLN A 170 -1.79 22.43 -35.53
C GLN A 170 -1.59 23.95 -35.55
N GLY A 171 -0.58 24.37 -36.29
CA GLY A 171 -0.44 25.76 -36.70
C GLY A 171 -1.66 26.16 -37.59
N PRO A 172 -2.07 27.44 -37.53
CA PRO A 172 -3.22 27.92 -38.32
C PRO A 172 -2.96 27.69 -39.80
N ARG A 173 -3.74 26.82 -40.43
CA ARG A 173 -3.81 26.77 -41.90
C ARG A 173 -4.48 28.08 -42.36
N GLN A 174 -3.66 28.92 -43.00
CA GLN A 174 -4.13 30.09 -43.75
C GLN A 174 -4.91 29.64 -44.97
#